data_5fdc28721c0c0ad4c79e15921edb33b5
#
_entry.id   5fdc28721c0c0ad4c79e15921edb33b5
#
_cell.length_a   1.000
_cell.length_b   1.000
_cell.length_c   1.000
_cell.angle_alpha   90.00
_cell.angle_beta   90.00
_cell.angle_gamma   90.00
#
_symmetry.space_group_name_H-M   'P 1'
#
loop_
_entity.id
_entity.type
_entity.pdbx_description
1 polymer ?
#
loop_
_entity_poly.entity_id
_entity_poly.type
_entity_poly.pdbx_seq_one_letter_code
_entity_poly.pdbx_strand_id
1 'polypeptide(L)'
;MTSPIRSQYEDFMRHVDTQGVLKADRTGTGTKSVFGYQMRFDLNEGFPLVTTKKVHLKSIVHELLWFLQGSSDNNWLKERGVTIWDEWAREDGDLGPVYGVQWRSWPTPEGGHIDQIAEVIKTLKTNPDSRRIIVSAWNVADLSKMALMPCHAFFQFYVAPATEPGGKGKLSCQLYQRSADIFLGVPFNIASYALLTHMVAQQCDLDVGDFIWTGGDCHIYSNHAEQVALQLSRTPFAYPTLKIKRKPASIFEYEFDDFEFVDYQHHPAIKAPVAV
;
A
#
# COMPACT_ATOMS: atom_id res chain seq x y z
N MET A 1 -11.83 -28.99 14.08
CA MET A 1 -10.84 -28.81 12.99
C MET A 1 -10.89 -27.33 12.63
N THR A 2 -9.83 -26.57 12.87
CA THR A 2 -9.76 -25.18 12.42
C THR A 2 -9.71 -25.18 10.89
N SER A 3 -10.60 -24.43 10.24
CA SER A 3 -10.54 -24.25 8.79
C SER A 3 -9.14 -23.76 8.39
N PRO A 4 -8.57 -24.24 7.28
CA PRO A 4 -7.27 -23.75 6.83
C PRO A 4 -7.35 -22.24 6.64
N ILE A 5 -6.35 -21.52 7.15
CA ILE A 5 -6.25 -20.07 6.96
C ILE A 5 -6.10 -19.83 5.46
N ARG A 6 -7.10 -19.17 4.89
CA ARG A 6 -7.08 -18.79 3.48
C ARG A 6 -6.43 -17.43 3.35
N SER A 7 -5.40 -17.32 2.52
CA SER A 7 -4.76 -16.05 2.20
C SER A 7 -5.00 -15.69 0.74
N GLN A 8 -5.67 -14.57 0.51
CA GLN A 8 -5.96 -14.08 -0.84
C GLN A 8 -4.69 -13.73 -1.61
N TYR A 9 -3.63 -13.32 -0.91
CA TYR A 9 -2.35 -12.98 -1.55
C TYR A 9 -1.68 -14.22 -2.15
N GLU A 10 -1.62 -15.34 -1.45
CA GLU A 10 -1.06 -16.60 -1.98
C GLU A 10 -1.94 -17.20 -3.07
N ASP A 11 -3.28 -17.09 -2.95
CA ASP A 11 -4.22 -17.48 -4.01
C ASP A 11 -3.97 -16.67 -5.28
N PHE A 12 -3.76 -15.36 -5.14
CA PHE A 12 -3.41 -14.47 -6.24
C PHE A 12 -2.06 -14.82 -6.88
N MET A 13 -1.02 -15.03 -6.07
CA MET A 13 0.29 -15.44 -6.56
C MET A 13 0.21 -16.75 -7.34
N ARG A 14 -0.51 -17.74 -6.82
CA ARG A 14 -0.76 -19.03 -7.49
C ARG A 14 -1.51 -18.85 -8.81
N HIS A 15 -2.51 -17.97 -8.84
CA HIS A 15 -3.25 -17.67 -10.06
C HIS A 15 -2.32 -17.12 -11.14
N VAL A 16 -1.46 -16.16 -10.83
CA VAL A 16 -0.52 -15.61 -11.82
C VAL A 16 0.54 -16.62 -12.22
N ASP A 17 1.03 -17.41 -11.27
CA ASP A 17 2.02 -18.45 -11.58
C ASP A 17 1.46 -19.52 -12.53
N THR A 18 0.18 -19.88 -12.40
CA THR A 18 -0.44 -20.95 -13.21
C THR A 18 -1.13 -20.46 -14.48
N GLN A 19 -1.70 -19.25 -14.48
CA GLN A 19 -2.51 -18.71 -15.57
C GLN A 19 -1.84 -17.56 -16.35
N GLY A 20 -0.73 -17.03 -15.81
CA GLY A 20 -0.03 -15.90 -16.42
C GLY A 20 0.62 -16.26 -17.75
N VAL A 21 0.66 -15.28 -18.65
CA VAL A 21 1.35 -15.38 -19.94
C VAL A 21 2.77 -14.81 -19.82
N LEU A 22 3.72 -15.40 -20.55
CA LEU A 22 5.09 -14.89 -20.63
C LEU A 22 5.11 -13.60 -21.45
N LYS A 23 5.78 -12.59 -20.94
CA LYS A 23 5.84 -11.25 -21.51
C LYS A 23 7.22 -10.64 -21.30
N ALA A 24 7.73 -9.93 -22.29
CA ALA A 24 8.88 -9.05 -22.13
C ALA A 24 8.51 -7.83 -21.25
N ASP A 25 9.49 -7.27 -20.58
CA ASP A 25 9.34 -6.07 -19.76
C ASP A 25 10.48 -5.08 -20.02
N ARG A 26 10.36 -3.87 -19.48
CA ARG A 26 11.35 -2.79 -19.63
C ARG A 26 12.74 -3.15 -19.12
N THR A 27 12.79 -3.99 -18.07
CA THR A 27 14.07 -4.39 -17.42
C THR A 27 14.82 -5.49 -18.18
N GLY A 28 14.17 -6.12 -19.17
CA GLY A 28 14.72 -7.27 -19.89
C GLY A 28 14.73 -8.58 -19.11
N THR A 29 14.22 -8.61 -17.87
CA THR A 29 14.16 -9.81 -17.04
C THR A 29 13.09 -10.79 -17.53
N GLY A 30 12.01 -10.28 -18.13
CA GLY A 30 10.84 -11.04 -18.48
C GLY A 30 9.90 -11.27 -17.30
N THR A 31 8.64 -11.43 -17.59
CA THR A 31 7.58 -11.62 -16.59
C THR A 31 6.61 -12.71 -17.01
N LYS A 32 5.95 -13.31 -16.01
CA LYS A 32 4.71 -14.05 -16.17
C LYS A 32 3.59 -13.18 -15.60
N SER A 33 2.58 -12.82 -16.40
CA SER A 33 1.59 -11.82 -15.98
C SER A 33 0.16 -12.16 -16.37
N VAL A 34 -0.78 -11.62 -15.58
CA VAL A 34 -2.21 -11.51 -15.89
C VAL A 34 -2.60 -10.04 -15.88
N PHE A 35 -3.64 -9.67 -16.64
CA PHE A 35 -4.19 -8.33 -16.63
C PHE A 35 -5.52 -8.31 -15.89
N GLY A 36 -5.55 -7.57 -14.78
CA GLY A 36 -6.71 -7.43 -13.91
C GLY A 36 -6.83 -8.53 -12.86
N TYR A 37 -6.77 -8.13 -11.59
CA TYR A 37 -7.08 -8.98 -10.43
C TYR A 37 -7.55 -8.13 -9.26
N GLN A 38 -8.36 -8.70 -8.36
CA GLN A 38 -8.82 -8.00 -7.18
C GLN A 38 -8.75 -8.91 -5.95
N MET A 39 -8.28 -8.34 -4.83
CA MET A 39 -8.31 -8.96 -3.51
C MET A 39 -9.12 -8.06 -2.56
N ARG A 40 -9.79 -8.67 -1.58
CA ARG A 40 -10.54 -7.95 -0.55
C ARG A 40 -10.15 -8.48 0.83
N PHE A 41 -9.75 -7.60 1.71
CA PHE A 41 -9.33 -7.90 3.07
C PHE A 41 -10.29 -7.23 4.05
N ASP A 42 -11.02 -7.99 4.86
CA ASP A 42 -11.76 -7.44 6.00
C ASP A 42 -10.77 -7.07 7.10
N LEU A 43 -10.62 -5.77 7.37
CA LEU A 43 -9.67 -5.26 8.35
C LEU A 43 -10.08 -5.57 9.80
N ASN A 44 -11.29 -6.07 10.02
CA ASN A 44 -11.73 -6.55 11.34
C ASN A 44 -11.21 -7.97 11.65
N GLU A 45 -10.86 -8.76 10.62
CA GLU A 45 -10.28 -10.10 10.80
C GLU A 45 -8.78 -10.07 11.13
N GLY A 46 -8.15 -8.93 11.05
CA GLY A 46 -6.74 -8.71 11.33
C GLY A 46 -6.08 -7.80 10.30
N PHE A 47 -4.82 -7.44 10.56
CA PHE A 47 -4.04 -6.61 9.67
C PHE A 47 -3.42 -7.45 8.54
N PRO A 48 -3.70 -7.17 7.25
CA PRO A 48 -3.30 -8.05 6.13
C PRO A 48 -1.80 -7.96 5.82
N LEU A 49 -0.98 -8.40 6.76
CA LEU A 49 0.46 -8.51 6.63
C LEU A 49 0.81 -9.95 6.22
N VAL A 50 1.51 -10.10 5.11
CA VAL A 50 1.92 -11.40 4.60
C VAL A 50 2.70 -12.18 5.65
N THR A 51 2.31 -13.45 5.86
CA THR A 51 2.89 -14.32 6.90
C THR A 51 3.73 -15.47 6.32
N THR A 52 3.59 -15.80 5.05
CA THR A 52 4.36 -16.83 4.35
C THR A 52 5.82 -16.44 4.08
N LYS A 53 6.13 -15.18 4.28
CA LYS A 53 7.50 -14.67 4.45
C LYS A 53 7.50 -13.45 5.37
N LYS A 54 8.61 -13.19 6.05
CA LYS A 54 8.77 -11.96 6.83
C LYS A 54 8.78 -10.75 5.90
N VAL A 55 7.94 -9.76 6.21
CA VAL A 55 7.89 -8.46 5.54
C VAL A 55 8.55 -7.40 6.43
N HIS A 56 9.27 -6.44 5.82
CA HIS A 56 10.04 -5.44 6.58
C HIS A 56 9.14 -4.26 6.99
N LEU A 57 8.43 -4.42 8.10
CA LEU A 57 7.47 -3.44 8.65
C LEU A 57 8.04 -2.04 8.80
N LYS A 58 9.30 -1.93 9.23
CA LYS A 58 9.96 -0.63 9.41
C LYS A 58 9.95 0.18 8.11
N SER A 59 10.25 -0.44 6.98
CA SER A 59 10.23 0.24 5.68
C SER A 59 8.81 0.67 5.30
N ILE A 60 7.81 -0.20 5.51
CA ILE A 60 6.41 0.09 5.16
C ILE A 60 5.90 1.30 5.94
N VAL A 61 6.10 1.31 7.25
CA VAL A 61 5.61 2.40 8.11
C VAL A 61 6.31 3.71 7.79
N HIS A 62 7.65 3.71 7.70
CA HIS A 62 8.39 4.95 7.38
C HIS A 62 8.07 5.47 5.98
N GLU A 63 7.91 4.60 4.97
CA GLU A 63 7.52 5.03 3.63
C GLU A 63 6.15 5.71 3.63
N LEU A 64 5.14 5.14 4.32
CA LEU A 64 3.82 5.75 4.42
C LEU A 64 3.87 7.11 5.14
N LEU A 65 4.62 7.20 6.24
CA LEU A 65 4.81 8.47 6.97
C LEU A 65 5.52 9.51 6.09
N TRP A 66 6.50 9.09 5.29
CA TRP A 66 7.20 9.93 4.33
C TRP A 66 6.26 10.44 3.22
N PHE A 67 5.38 9.59 2.67
CA PHE A 67 4.35 10.04 1.74
C PHE A 67 3.41 11.07 2.38
N LEU A 68 2.99 10.86 3.62
CA LEU A 68 2.11 11.79 4.35
C LEU A 68 2.79 13.12 4.68
N GLN A 69 4.11 13.18 4.72
CA GLN A 69 4.86 14.44 4.82
C GLN A 69 4.94 15.21 3.51
N GLY A 70 4.56 14.62 2.39
CA GLY A 70 4.67 15.24 1.07
C GLY A 70 6.10 15.39 0.57
N SER A 71 7.02 14.57 1.08
CA SER A 71 8.45 14.65 0.76
C SER A 71 8.80 13.84 -0.50
N SER A 72 9.82 14.30 -1.22
CA SER A 72 10.52 13.57 -2.30
C SER A 72 11.96 13.21 -1.93
N ASP A 73 12.41 13.60 -0.73
CA ASP A 73 13.78 13.42 -0.27
C ASP A 73 13.99 12.02 0.33
N ASN A 74 14.70 11.16 -0.41
CA ASN A 74 15.07 9.81 0.05
C ASN A 74 16.08 9.82 1.22
N ASN A 75 16.81 10.91 1.46
CA ASN A 75 17.74 10.97 2.59
C ASN A 75 16.99 10.83 3.92
N TRP A 76 15.76 11.35 4.02
CA TRP A 76 14.90 11.15 5.18
C TRP A 76 14.65 9.66 5.49
N LEU A 77 14.45 8.83 4.46
CA LEU A 77 14.31 7.37 4.60
C LEU A 77 15.63 6.70 4.98
N LYS A 78 16.73 7.09 4.33
CA LYS A 78 18.08 6.55 4.62
C LYS A 78 18.50 6.77 6.07
N GLU A 79 18.26 7.96 6.63
CA GLU A 79 18.52 8.29 8.04
C GLU A 79 17.78 7.36 9.01
N ARG A 80 16.69 6.76 8.57
CA ARG A 80 15.89 5.78 9.31
C ARG A 80 16.23 4.33 8.97
N GLY A 81 17.26 4.11 8.16
CA GLY A 81 17.71 2.77 7.73
C GLY A 81 16.74 2.11 6.75
N VAL A 82 16.02 2.89 5.97
CA VAL A 82 15.11 2.44 4.90
C VAL A 82 15.76 2.74 3.56
N THR A 83 15.99 1.70 2.75
CA THR A 83 16.79 1.77 1.51
C THR A 83 15.99 1.42 0.25
N ILE A 84 14.67 1.25 0.39
CA ILE A 84 13.82 0.74 -0.70
C ILE A 84 13.67 1.68 -1.90
N TRP A 85 14.14 2.93 -1.79
CA TRP A 85 14.14 3.95 -2.84
C TRP A 85 15.52 4.32 -3.37
N ASP A 86 16.59 3.71 -2.83
CA ASP A 86 17.99 4.11 -3.13
C ASP A 86 18.33 3.97 -4.62
N GLU A 87 17.78 2.95 -5.30
CA GLU A 87 18.07 2.66 -6.70
C GLU A 87 17.46 3.67 -7.68
N TRP A 88 16.45 4.43 -7.24
CA TRP A 88 15.79 5.44 -8.07
C TRP A 88 16.15 6.88 -7.70
N ALA A 89 16.75 7.09 -6.53
CA ALA A 89 17.09 8.43 -6.06
C ALA A 89 18.22 9.05 -6.91
N ARG A 90 18.09 10.34 -7.19
CA ARG A 90 19.14 11.14 -7.81
C ARG A 90 20.32 11.30 -6.85
N GLU A 91 21.44 11.86 -7.33
CA GLU A 91 22.66 12.05 -6.53
C GLU A 91 22.42 12.88 -5.26
N ASP A 92 21.50 13.86 -5.32
CA ASP A 92 21.10 14.70 -4.19
C ASP A 92 20.07 14.04 -3.27
N GLY A 93 19.59 12.86 -3.63
CA GLY A 93 18.55 12.11 -2.90
C GLY A 93 17.12 12.45 -3.32
N ASP A 94 16.90 13.41 -4.24
CA ASP A 94 15.56 13.76 -4.70
C ASP A 94 15.00 12.69 -5.66
N LEU A 95 13.70 12.43 -5.53
CA LEU A 95 12.94 11.50 -6.38
C LEU A 95 12.00 12.23 -7.36
N GLY A 96 11.96 13.55 -7.31
CA GLY A 96 10.98 14.35 -8.03
C GLY A 96 9.57 14.24 -7.42
N PRO A 97 8.53 14.74 -8.11
CA PRO A 97 7.20 14.87 -7.55
C PRO A 97 6.44 13.53 -7.47
N VAL A 98 7.03 12.54 -6.79
CA VAL A 98 6.44 11.20 -6.58
C VAL A 98 5.33 11.25 -5.52
N TYR A 99 4.65 10.18 -5.32
CA TYR A 99 3.50 9.89 -4.43
C TYR A 99 3.15 10.98 -3.40
N GLY A 100 3.99 11.19 -2.40
CA GLY A 100 3.73 12.12 -1.31
C GLY A 100 3.58 13.56 -1.77
N VAL A 101 4.38 14.00 -2.75
CA VAL A 101 4.26 15.34 -3.34
C VAL A 101 2.91 15.50 -4.03
N GLN A 102 2.48 14.52 -4.83
CA GLN A 102 1.18 14.57 -5.49
C GLN A 102 0.02 14.50 -4.48
N TRP A 103 0.14 13.70 -3.42
CA TRP A 103 -0.89 13.60 -2.38
C TRP A 103 -1.08 14.90 -1.60
N ARG A 104 0.00 15.62 -1.33
CA ARG A 104 0.03 16.74 -0.40
C ARG A 104 0.16 18.12 -1.06
N SER A 105 0.59 18.14 -2.32
CA SER A 105 0.92 19.41 -3.01
C SER A 105 0.69 19.29 -4.52
N TRP A 106 -0.49 18.82 -4.91
CA TRP A 106 -0.88 18.76 -6.33
C TRP A 106 -0.94 20.16 -6.94
N PRO A 107 -0.15 20.47 -8.00
CA PRO A 107 -0.11 21.81 -8.56
C PRO A 107 -1.42 22.18 -9.28
N THR A 108 -1.83 23.45 -9.15
CA THR A 108 -2.94 24.01 -9.91
C THR A 108 -2.47 24.94 -11.04
N PRO A 109 -3.27 25.15 -12.10
CA PRO A 109 -2.92 26.05 -13.20
C PRO A 109 -2.63 27.49 -12.75
N GLU A 110 -3.25 27.92 -11.63
CA GLU A 110 -3.09 29.27 -11.07
C GLU A 110 -1.84 29.42 -10.18
N GLY A 111 -0.99 28.38 -10.11
CA GLY A 111 0.24 28.38 -9.32
C GLY A 111 0.05 28.06 -7.84
N GLY A 112 -1.16 27.60 -7.44
CA GLY A 112 -1.45 27.06 -6.11
C GLY A 112 -1.24 25.55 -6.01
N HIS A 113 -1.57 24.98 -4.86
CA HIS A 113 -1.48 23.56 -4.59
C HIS A 113 -2.72 23.04 -3.87
N ILE A 114 -3.04 21.77 -4.11
CA ILE A 114 -4.12 21.04 -3.43
C ILE A 114 -3.51 19.95 -2.56
N ASP A 115 -3.85 19.94 -1.27
CA ASP A 115 -3.56 18.85 -0.35
C ASP A 115 -4.71 17.84 -0.39
N GLN A 116 -4.56 16.79 -1.19
CA GLN A 116 -5.60 15.78 -1.39
C GLN A 116 -5.89 15.01 -0.08
N ILE A 117 -4.90 14.75 0.77
CA ILE A 117 -5.09 14.04 2.04
C ILE A 117 -5.89 14.90 3.02
N ALA A 118 -5.57 16.20 3.13
CA ALA A 118 -6.35 17.13 3.97
C ALA A 118 -7.82 17.23 3.51
N GLU A 119 -8.05 17.28 2.18
CA GLU A 119 -9.42 17.30 1.62
C GLU A 119 -10.15 15.97 1.86
N VAL A 120 -9.48 14.81 1.82
CA VAL A 120 -10.06 13.51 2.20
C VAL A 120 -10.54 13.54 3.65
N ILE A 121 -9.68 13.92 4.59
CA ILE A 121 -10.02 13.98 6.03
C ILE A 121 -11.20 14.94 6.27
N LYS A 122 -11.18 16.11 5.65
CA LYS A 122 -12.26 17.08 5.74
C LYS A 122 -13.58 16.53 5.18
N THR A 123 -13.54 15.90 4.00
CA THR A 123 -14.73 15.35 3.35
C THR A 123 -15.31 14.18 4.17
N LEU A 124 -14.49 13.27 4.68
CA LEU A 124 -14.96 12.18 5.54
C LEU A 124 -15.66 12.67 6.80
N LYS A 125 -15.20 13.79 7.38
CA LYS A 125 -15.83 14.41 8.58
C LYS A 125 -17.10 15.18 8.28
N THR A 126 -17.26 15.75 7.09
CA THR A 126 -18.37 16.67 6.77
C THR A 126 -19.41 16.07 5.81
N ASN A 127 -19.00 15.12 4.97
CA ASN A 127 -19.86 14.47 3.98
C ASN A 127 -19.35 13.05 3.67
N PRO A 128 -19.47 12.09 4.62
CA PRO A 128 -18.96 10.73 4.47
C PRO A 128 -19.62 9.94 3.31
N ASP A 129 -20.80 10.34 2.86
CA ASP A 129 -21.53 9.72 1.74
C ASP A 129 -21.00 10.15 0.35
N SER A 130 -19.99 11.01 0.31
CA SER A 130 -19.41 11.48 -0.95
C SER A 130 -18.77 10.33 -1.72
N ARG A 131 -19.03 10.28 -3.02
CA ARG A 131 -18.39 9.35 -3.98
C ARG A 131 -17.12 9.94 -4.61
N ARG A 132 -16.63 11.08 -4.09
CA ARG A 132 -15.49 11.85 -4.62
C ARG A 132 -14.29 11.85 -3.67
N ILE A 133 -14.22 10.89 -2.75
CA ILE A 133 -13.14 10.77 -1.76
C ILE A 133 -12.00 9.97 -2.41
N ILE A 134 -11.26 10.62 -3.31
CA ILE A 134 -10.22 10.02 -4.15
C ILE A 134 -8.92 10.80 -3.96
N VAL A 135 -7.80 10.06 -3.95
CA VAL A 135 -6.45 10.60 -4.02
C VAL A 135 -5.75 10.01 -5.24
N SER A 136 -5.17 10.85 -6.08
CA SER A 136 -4.42 10.44 -7.28
C SER A 136 -2.95 10.83 -7.14
N ALA A 137 -2.06 9.89 -7.46
CA ALA A 137 -0.64 10.15 -7.66
C ALA A 137 -0.29 10.26 -9.16
N TRP A 138 -1.22 9.86 -10.04
CA TRP A 138 -1.01 9.86 -11.49
C TRP A 138 -1.28 11.24 -12.09
N ASN A 139 -0.29 12.14 -11.96
CA ASN A 139 -0.32 13.46 -12.58
C ASN A 139 0.40 13.41 -13.92
N VAL A 140 -0.38 13.39 -15.01
CA VAL A 140 0.13 13.24 -16.38
C VAL A 140 1.17 14.33 -16.73
N ALA A 141 1.00 15.55 -16.21
CA ALA A 141 1.91 16.66 -16.48
C ALA A 141 3.27 16.52 -15.77
N ASP A 142 3.36 15.70 -14.74
CA ASP A 142 4.56 15.52 -13.91
C ASP A 142 5.27 14.18 -14.09
N LEU A 143 4.68 13.21 -14.82
CA LEU A 143 5.24 11.85 -14.96
C LEU A 143 6.71 11.85 -15.41
N SER A 144 7.08 12.71 -16.34
CA SER A 144 8.44 12.79 -16.86
C SER A 144 9.46 13.38 -15.86
N LYS A 145 9.00 14.01 -14.78
CA LYS A 145 9.83 14.59 -13.73
C LYS A 145 10.08 13.62 -12.58
N MET A 146 9.31 12.53 -12.51
CA MET A 146 9.39 11.53 -11.45
C MET A 146 10.51 10.54 -11.72
N ALA A 147 11.28 10.19 -10.70
CA ALA A 147 12.30 9.13 -10.79
C ALA A 147 11.67 7.76 -11.06
N LEU A 148 10.46 7.53 -10.55
CA LEU A 148 9.63 6.36 -10.82
C LEU A 148 8.17 6.78 -10.97
N MET A 149 7.55 6.43 -12.10
CA MET A 149 6.13 6.69 -12.32
C MET A 149 5.27 5.85 -11.35
N PRO A 150 4.22 6.42 -10.74
CA PRO A 150 3.45 5.76 -9.70
C PRO A 150 2.86 4.40 -10.13
N CYS A 151 3.20 3.33 -9.43
CA CYS A 151 2.61 2.01 -9.62
C CYS A 151 1.23 1.92 -8.96
N HIS A 152 1.09 2.29 -7.69
CA HIS A 152 -0.18 2.48 -7.00
C HIS A 152 -0.69 3.89 -7.31
N ALA A 153 -1.51 3.98 -8.37
CA ALA A 153 -1.77 5.22 -9.09
C ALA A 153 -2.83 6.10 -8.42
N PHE A 154 -3.89 5.50 -7.86
CA PHE A 154 -4.91 6.21 -7.10
C PHE A 154 -5.66 5.27 -6.14
N PHE A 155 -6.33 5.87 -5.16
CA PHE A 155 -7.18 5.15 -4.23
C PHE A 155 -8.40 5.97 -3.84
N GLN A 156 -9.46 5.27 -3.40
CA GLN A 156 -10.75 5.83 -3.04
C GLN A 156 -11.20 5.30 -1.70
N PHE A 157 -11.80 6.17 -0.89
CA PHE A 157 -12.45 5.80 0.35
C PHE A 157 -13.98 5.73 0.20
N TYR A 158 -14.57 4.85 0.99
CA TYR A 158 -16.01 4.65 1.12
C TYR A 158 -16.37 4.44 2.58
N VAL A 159 -17.46 5.04 3.01
CA VAL A 159 -18.00 4.85 4.37
C VAL A 159 -19.32 4.10 4.29
N ALA A 160 -19.38 2.91 4.87
CA ALA A 160 -20.63 2.24 5.15
C ALA A 160 -21.25 2.87 6.42
N PRO A 161 -22.55 3.23 6.42
CA PRO A 161 -23.18 3.81 7.61
C PRO A 161 -23.20 2.80 8.76
N ALA A 162 -23.32 3.33 10.00
CA ALA A 162 -23.51 2.48 11.17
C ALA A 162 -24.79 1.63 11.04
N THR A 163 -24.70 0.36 11.44
CA THR A 163 -25.88 -0.54 11.44
C THR A 163 -26.75 -0.38 12.67
N GLU A 164 -26.17 0.14 13.76
CA GLU A 164 -26.85 0.31 15.04
C GLU A 164 -26.92 1.82 15.42
N PRO A 165 -27.99 2.28 16.10
CA PRO A 165 -28.07 3.63 16.59
C PRO A 165 -26.91 3.97 17.54
N GLY A 166 -26.19 5.04 17.26
CA GLY A 166 -25.02 5.49 18.03
C GLY A 166 -23.71 4.74 17.69
N GLY A 167 -23.74 3.80 16.76
CA GLY A 167 -22.54 3.13 16.23
C GLY A 167 -21.75 4.04 15.29
N LYS A 168 -20.57 3.59 14.91
CA LYS A 168 -19.70 4.28 13.95
C LYS A 168 -19.87 3.71 12.55
N GLY A 169 -19.72 4.57 11.53
CA GLY A 169 -19.58 4.11 10.16
C GLY A 169 -18.27 3.34 9.97
N LYS A 170 -18.21 2.51 8.93
CA LYS A 170 -17.02 1.71 8.59
C LYS A 170 -16.34 2.26 7.35
N LEU A 171 -15.06 2.61 7.49
CA LEU A 171 -14.23 3.11 6.40
C LEU A 171 -13.58 1.97 5.63
N SER A 172 -13.81 1.92 4.33
CA SER A 172 -13.12 1.04 3.38
C SER A 172 -12.26 1.86 2.43
N CYS A 173 -11.19 1.24 1.92
CA CYS A 173 -10.30 1.82 0.92
C CYS A 173 -10.12 0.87 -0.25
N GLN A 174 -10.22 1.39 -1.47
CA GLN A 174 -9.87 0.65 -2.68
C GLN A 174 -8.70 1.32 -3.38
N LEU A 175 -7.63 0.53 -3.62
CA LEU A 175 -6.44 0.92 -4.36
C LEU A 175 -6.50 0.37 -5.79
N TYR A 176 -6.11 1.19 -6.78
CA TYR A 176 -5.73 0.72 -8.10
C TYR A 176 -4.22 0.81 -8.30
N GLN A 177 -3.60 -0.35 -8.52
CA GLN A 177 -2.17 -0.50 -8.81
C GLN A 177 -1.98 -0.93 -10.25
N ARG A 178 -1.50 -0.01 -11.11
CA ARG A 178 -1.36 -0.24 -12.56
C ARG A 178 -0.31 -1.28 -12.92
N SER A 179 0.72 -1.42 -12.09
CA SER A 179 1.86 -2.32 -12.28
C SER A 179 2.21 -2.94 -10.93
N ALA A 180 2.18 -4.26 -10.84
CA ALA A 180 2.22 -4.98 -9.59
C ALA A 180 3.23 -6.12 -9.63
N ASP A 181 4.45 -5.88 -9.11
CA ASP A 181 5.38 -6.94 -8.74
C ASP A 181 4.80 -7.71 -7.55
N ILE A 182 4.30 -8.91 -7.84
CA ILE A 182 3.56 -9.71 -6.87
C ILE A 182 4.47 -10.16 -5.73
N PHE A 183 5.73 -10.47 -6.02
CA PHE A 183 6.61 -11.03 -5.01
C PHE A 183 7.18 -9.96 -4.06
N LEU A 184 7.71 -8.86 -4.58
CA LEU A 184 8.36 -7.83 -3.74
C LEU A 184 7.41 -6.69 -3.37
N GLY A 185 6.74 -6.08 -4.34
CA GLY A 185 5.99 -4.84 -4.14
C GLY A 185 4.61 -5.01 -3.50
N VAL A 186 3.80 -5.95 -3.99
CA VAL A 186 2.40 -6.09 -3.55
C VAL A 186 2.24 -6.30 -2.04
N PRO A 187 3.05 -7.11 -1.33
CA PRO A 187 2.96 -7.23 0.13
C PRO A 187 3.14 -5.90 0.87
N PHE A 188 4.05 -5.05 0.41
CA PHE A 188 4.28 -3.71 0.95
C PHE A 188 3.07 -2.81 0.71
N ASN A 189 2.53 -2.81 -0.52
CA ASN A 189 1.39 -1.98 -0.88
C ASN A 189 0.12 -2.37 -0.11
N ILE A 190 -0.18 -3.68 0.05
CA ILE A 190 -1.29 -4.15 0.87
C ILE A 190 -1.18 -3.61 2.30
N ALA A 191 -0.04 -3.80 2.95
CA ALA A 191 0.18 -3.39 4.33
C ALA A 191 0.16 -1.85 4.48
N SER A 192 0.77 -1.11 3.54
CA SER A 192 0.81 0.35 3.54
C SER A 192 -0.59 0.95 3.47
N TYR A 193 -1.43 0.51 2.54
CA TYR A 193 -2.79 1.04 2.38
C TYR A 193 -3.77 0.54 3.45
N ALA A 194 -3.58 -0.68 3.98
CA ALA A 194 -4.30 -1.12 5.16
C ALA A 194 -3.98 -0.22 6.37
N LEU A 195 -2.70 0.11 6.59
CA LEU A 195 -2.27 1.03 7.65
C LEU A 195 -2.87 2.43 7.45
N LEU A 196 -2.80 2.97 6.23
CA LEU A 196 -3.42 4.25 5.90
C LEU A 196 -4.92 4.25 6.20
N THR A 197 -5.64 3.16 5.87
CA THR A 197 -7.07 3.03 6.16
C THR A 197 -7.35 3.08 7.67
N HIS A 198 -6.57 2.39 8.49
CA HIS A 198 -6.67 2.47 9.95
C HIS A 198 -6.40 3.88 10.49
N MET A 199 -5.37 4.56 9.97
CA MET A 199 -5.03 5.93 10.39
C MET A 199 -6.15 6.92 10.04
N VAL A 200 -6.67 6.85 8.83
CA VAL A 200 -7.78 7.71 8.38
C VAL A 200 -9.05 7.43 9.18
N ALA A 201 -9.38 6.16 9.43
CA ALA A 201 -10.52 5.78 10.25
C ALA A 201 -10.42 6.37 11.66
N GLN A 202 -9.25 6.23 12.32
CA GLN A 202 -9.04 6.80 13.66
C GLN A 202 -9.17 8.34 13.64
N GLN A 203 -8.62 9.02 12.63
CA GLN A 203 -8.69 10.48 12.51
C GLN A 203 -10.12 10.99 12.29
N CYS A 204 -10.96 10.20 11.63
CA CYS A 204 -12.34 10.57 11.29
C CYS A 204 -13.38 9.96 12.23
N ASP A 205 -12.97 9.30 13.32
CA ASP A 205 -13.83 8.63 14.30
C ASP A 205 -14.74 7.55 13.66
N LEU A 206 -14.17 6.78 12.74
CA LEU A 206 -14.79 5.67 12.04
C LEU A 206 -14.17 4.34 12.48
N ASP A 207 -14.91 3.25 12.37
CA ASP A 207 -14.38 1.90 12.41
C ASP A 207 -13.79 1.53 11.05
N VAL A 208 -12.94 0.50 10.99
CA VAL A 208 -12.42 -0.01 9.72
C VAL A 208 -13.42 -0.98 9.07
N GLY A 209 -13.46 -0.95 7.75
CA GLY A 209 -14.17 -1.90 6.91
C GLY A 209 -13.18 -2.76 6.12
N ASP A 210 -13.27 -2.69 4.79
CA ASP A 210 -12.44 -3.48 3.89
C ASP A 210 -11.28 -2.67 3.31
N PHE A 211 -10.16 -3.33 3.08
CA PHE A 211 -9.18 -2.89 2.11
C PHE A 211 -9.33 -3.72 0.82
N ILE A 212 -9.54 -3.05 -0.31
CA ILE A 212 -9.66 -3.68 -1.62
C ILE A 212 -8.44 -3.30 -2.46
N TRP A 213 -7.65 -4.30 -2.85
CA TRP A 213 -6.54 -4.14 -3.77
C TRP A 213 -6.98 -4.54 -5.18
N THR A 214 -6.77 -3.66 -6.16
CA THR A 214 -7.08 -3.92 -7.57
C THR A 214 -5.83 -3.70 -8.40
N GLY A 215 -5.38 -4.73 -9.11
CA GLY A 215 -4.21 -4.70 -9.97
C GLY A 215 -4.55 -4.59 -11.45
N GLY A 216 -3.74 -3.86 -12.19
CA GLY A 216 -3.71 -3.83 -13.65
C GLY A 216 -2.81 -4.93 -14.22
N ASP A 217 -1.56 -4.59 -14.60
CA ASP A 217 -0.53 -5.59 -14.96
C ASP A 217 0.05 -6.22 -13.69
N CYS A 218 -0.37 -7.46 -13.42
CA CYS A 218 0.02 -8.23 -12.25
C CYS A 218 1.05 -9.28 -12.66
N HIS A 219 2.29 -9.17 -12.19
CA HIS A 219 3.37 -9.98 -12.71
C HIS A 219 4.29 -10.57 -11.66
N ILE A 220 4.86 -11.71 -12.02
CA ILE A 220 5.99 -12.37 -11.35
C ILE A 220 7.17 -12.25 -12.30
N TYR A 221 8.27 -11.66 -11.86
CA TYR A 221 9.50 -11.62 -12.63
C TYR A 221 10.08 -13.03 -12.83
N SER A 222 10.65 -13.29 -14.01
CA SER A 222 11.16 -14.63 -14.36
C SER A 222 12.26 -15.13 -13.41
N ASN A 223 13.02 -14.19 -12.82
CA ASN A 223 14.06 -14.50 -11.82
C ASN A 223 13.53 -14.70 -10.38
N HIS A 224 12.19 -14.67 -10.19
CA HIS A 224 11.55 -14.94 -8.89
C HIS A 224 10.87 -16.32 -8.83
N ALA A 225 10.99 -17.17 -9.84
CA ALA A 225 10.27 -18.45 -9.92
C ALA A 225 10.52 -19.37 -8.70
N GLU A 226 11.78 -19.52 -8.28
CA GLU A 226 12.15 -20.35 -7.13
C GLU A 226 11.61 -19.76 -5.81
N GLN A 227 11.66 -18.45 -5.65
CA GLN A 227 11.15 -17.74 -4.48
C GLN A 227 9.64 -17.86 -4.35
N VAL A 228 8.92 -17.74 -5.47
CA VAL A 228 7.47 -17.94 -5.55
C VAL A 228 7.11 -19.40 -5.18
N ALA A 229 7.78 -20.38 -5.78
CA ALA A 229 7.56 -21.79 -5.47
C ALA A 229 7.79 -22.08 -3.96
N LEU A 230 8.88 -21.55 -3.38
CA LEU A 230 9.15 -21.67 -1.95
C LEU A 230 8.06 -21.01 -1.10
N GLN A 231 7.64 -19.79 -1.43
CA GLN A 231 6.60 -19.09 -0.67
C GLN A 231 5.27 -19.83 -0.74
N LEU A 232 4.86 -20.32 -1.92
CA LEU A 232 3.62 -21.07 -2.13
C LEU A 232 3.60 -22.46 -1.45
N SER A 233 4.77 -23.00 -1.09
CA SER A 233 4.86 -24.25 -0.31
C SER A 233 4.57 -24.07 1.20
N ARG A 234 4.51 -22.83 1.68
CA ARG A 234 4.33 -22.50 3.11
C ARG A 234 2.86 -22.30 3.45
N THR A 235 2.47 -22.75 4.63
CA THR A 235 1.11 -22.52 5.16
C THR A 235 1.06 -21.15 5.82
N PRO A 236 0.08 -20.27 5.48
CA PRO A 236 -0.08 -18.98 6.14
C PRO A 236 -0.41 -19.12 7.62
N PHE A 237 0.05 -18.17 8.43
CA PHE A 237 -0.41 -17.94 9.80
C PHE A 237 -1.58 -16.95 9.80
N ALA A 238 -2.26 -16.81 10.93
CA ALA A 238 -3.26 -15.78 11.14
C ALA A 238 -2.63 -14.38 11.01
N TYR A 239 -3.42 -13.42 10.53
CA TYR A 239 -2.98 -12.03 10.47
C TYR A 239 -2.72 -11.46 11.87
N PRO A 240 -1.70 -10.60 12.04
CA PRO A 240 -1.48 -9.88 13.28
C PRO A 240 -2.59 -8.87 13.54
N THR A 241 -2.64 -8.39 14.78
CA THR A 241 -3.50 -7.27 15.17
C THR A 241 -2.70 -5.98 15.15
N LEU A 242 -3.21 -4.95 14.48
CA LEU A 242 -2.65 -3.59 14.58
C LEU A 242 -3.25 -2.89 15.80
N LYS A 243 -2.37 -2.32 16.65
CA LYS A 243 -2.73 -1.37 17.70
C LYS A 243 -2.13 -0.01 17.38
N ILE A 244 -2.96 1.02 17.34
CA ILE A 244 -2.52 2.41 17.25
C ILE A 244 -2.56 2.98 18.68
N LYS A 245 -1.39 3.25 19.27
CA LYS A 245 -1.23 3.59 20.69
C LYS A 245 -1.64 5.03 21.01
N ARG A 246 -1.65 5.92 20.03
CA ARG A 246 -1.94 7.33 20.17
C ARG A 246 -2.84 7.80 19.01
N LYS A 247 -3.70 8.78 19.27
CA LYS A 247 -4.39 9.56 18.25
C LYS A 247 -3.80 10.97 18.26
N PRO A 248 -2.92 11.33 17.31
CA PRO A 248 -2.40 12.69 17.22
C PRO A 248 -3.48 13.68 16.75
N ALA A 249 -3.21 14.98 16.84
CA ALA A 249 -4.15 16.02 16.42
C ALA A 249 -4.40 16.01 14.91
N SER A 250 -3.42 15.54 14.13
CA SER A 250 -3.48 15.44 12.68
C SER A 250 -2.95 14.12 12.18
N ILE A 251 -3.46 13.64 11.02
CA ILE A 251 -2.93 12.46 10.33
C ILE A 251 -1.44 12.59 9.97
N PHE A 252 -0.94 13.80 9.87
CA PHE A 252 0.45 14.12 9.53
C PHE A 252 1.42 14.06 10.71
N GLU A 253 0.92 13.82 11.93
CA GLU A 253 1.69 13.82 13.18
C GLU A 253 1.89 12.42 13.76
N TYR A 254 1.49 11.36 13.03
CA TYR A 254 1.83 10.00 13.44
C TYR A 254 3.33 9.77 13.35
N GLU A 255 3.82 8.98 14.28
CA GLU A 255 5.21 8.54 14.36
C GLU A 255 5.28 7.01 14.28
N PHE A 256 6.46 6.48 13.98
CA PHE A 256 6.68 5.03 13.85
C PHE A 256 6.25 4.27 15.11
N ASP A 257 6.55 4.81 16.30
CA ASP A 257 6.28 4.18 17.58
C ASP A 257 4.79 4.20 17.98
N ASP A 258 3.94 4.91 17.25
CA ASP A 258 2.48 4.86 17.44
C ASP A 258 1.87 3.52 17.02
N PHE A 259 2.57 2.71 16.22
CA PHE A 259 2.06 1.47 15.65
C PHE A 259 2.70 0.25 16.30
N GLU A 260 1.86 -0.68 16.73
CA GLU A 260 2.26 -1.98 17.27
C GLU A 260 1.54 -3.09 16.55
N PHE A 261 2.30 -4.05 16.01
CA PHE A 261 1.78 -5.22 15.33
C PHE A 261 1.91 -6.43 16.27
N VAL A 262 0.79 -6.82 16.88
CA VAL A 262 0.74 -7.87 17.90
C VAL A 262 0.53 -9.21 17.24
N ASP A 263 1.24 -10.24 17.73
CA ASP A 263 1.12 -11.63 17.28
C ASP A 263 1.49 -11.85 15.79
N TYR A 264 2.45 -11.08 15.27
CA TYR A 264 2.96 -11.30 13.92
C TYR A 264 3.82 -12.56 13.85
N GLN A 265 3.16 -13.71 13.62
CA GLN A 265 3.80 -14.96 13.28
C GLN A 265 4.08 -15.01 11.77
N HIS A 266 5.27 -15.41 11.40
CA HIS A 266 5.68 -15.43 9.99
C HIS A 266 6.76 -16.47 9.72
N HIS A 267 6.82 -16.95 8.49
CA HIS A 267 7.97 -17.71 8.00
C HIS A 267 9.20 -16.80 7.78
N PRO A 268 10.41 -17.37 7.70
CA PRO A 268 11.61 -16.58 7.39
C PRO A 268 11.47 -15.77 6.11
N ALA A 269 12.20 -14.66 6.03
CA ALA A 269 12.29 -13.84 4.81
C ALA A 269 12.81 -14.66 3.63
N ILE A 270 12.35 -14.30 2.43
CA ILE A 270 12.87 -14.85 1.18
C ILE A 270 13.47 -13.67 0.41
N LYS A 271 14.77 -13.74 0.14
CA LYS A 271 15.48 -12.73 -0.67
C LYS A 271 15.21 -12.95 -2.15
N ALA A 272 15.03 -11.87 -2.90
CA ALA A 272 14.93 -11.88 -4.35
C ALA A 272 15.63 -10.64 -4.94
N PRO A 273 16.15 -10.72 -6.17
CA PRO A 273 16.71 -9.56 -6.85
C PRO A 273 15.63 -8.56 -7.21
N VAL A 274 15.92 -7.26 -7.15
CA VAL A 274 15.06 -6.20 -7.65
C VAL A 274 15.27 -6.04 -9.15
N ALA A 275 14.20 -5.92 -9.91
CA ALA A 275 14.27 -5.61 -11.35
C ALA A 275 14.21 -4.09 -11.53
N VAL A 276 15.27 -3.50 -12.09
CA VAL A 276 15.45 -2.05 -12.31
C VAL A 276 15.60 -1.69 -13.78
#